data_32cd8354f3b060e065a524bcc4f58d78
#
_entry.id   32cd8354f3b060e065a524bcc4f58d78
#
_cell.length_a   1.000
_cell.length_b   1.000
_cell.length_c   1.000
_cell.angle_alpha   90.00
_cell.angle_beta   90.00
_cell.angle_gamma   90.00
#
_symmetry.space_group_name_H-M   'P 1'
#
loop_
_entity.id
_entity.type
_entity.pdbx_description
1 polymer ?
#
loop_
_entity_poly.entity_id
_entity_poly.type
_entity_poly.pdbx_seq_one_letter_code
_entity_poly.pdbx_strand_id
1 'polypeptide(L)'
;AGNFLFDFALNPQAPYTMKMMQDGKDDKKGEQPDAEETEARAWFKENRESSNLTADDGTELAAWYFAASESTHDYAVCLHGYTNEPIGMARYVKRFHDRGMNVLAPAARAHERSGGDYIGMGWPERLDIVAWIERIVQADPKARILVFGESMGAATAMNVAGESLPANVKCIIEDCGYTSVWDEFSLQLKDVFGLPSFPLLDVANLACNVRAGYDFHRASSVE
;
A
#
# COMPACT_ATOMS: atom_id res chain seq x y z
N ALA A 1 14.14 7.59 22.73
CA ALA A 1 13.49 8.48 21.75
C ALA A 1 13.25 7.75 20.42
N GLY A 2 14.29 7.23 19.74
CA GLY A 2 14.17 6.61 18.41
C GLY A 2 13.20 5.42 18.33
N ASN A 3 13.29 4.49 19.28
CA ASN A 3 12.36 3.37 19.36
C ASN A 3 10.90 3.84 19.54
N PHE A 4 10.68 4.87 20.34
CA PHE A 4 9.34 5.44 20.51
C PHE A 4 8.81 6.04 19.21
N LEU A 5 9.63 6.80 18.48
CA LEU A 5 9.24 7.40 17.19
C LEU A 5 9.02 6.32 16.12
N PHE A 6 9.87 5.29 16.09
CA PHE A 6 9.69 4.12 15.22
C PHE A 6 8.35 3.43 15.52
N ASP A 7 8.10 3.10 16.78
CA ASP A 7 6.86 2.43 17.17
C ASP A 7 5.63 3.29 16.90
N PHE A 8 5.74 4.60 17.14
CA PHE A 8 4.67 5.55 16.87
C PHE A 8 4.26 5.59 15.39
N ALA A 9 5.23 5.56 14.47
CA ALA A 9 4.98 5.73 13.05
C ALA A 9 4.82 4.41 12.28
N LEU A 10 5.54 3.36 12.67
CA LEU A 10 5.67 2.15 11.86
C LEU A 10 5.13 0.88 12.53
N ASN A 11 4.88 0.90 13.85
CA ASN A 11 4.33 -0.27 14.53
C ASN A 11 2.81 -0.30 14.38
N PRO A 12 2.23 -1.30 13.67
CA PRO A 12 0.78 -1.39 13.47
C PRO A 12 0.01 -1.61 14.79
N GLN A 13 0.68 -2.10 15.84
CA GLN A 13 0.10 -2.36 17.16
C GLN A 13 0.26 -1.15 18.12
N ALA A 14 0.92 -0.07 17.71
CA ALA A 14 1.01 1.12 18.55
C ALA A 14 -0.38 1.76 18.73
N PRO A 15 -0.74 2.25 19.92
CA PRO A 15 -2.08 2.78 20.19
C PRO A 15 -2.52 3.88 19.22
N TYR A 16 -1.60 4.70 18.78
CA TYR A 16 -1.87 5.77 17.80
C TYR A 16 -2.16 5.18 16.41
N THR A 17 -1.30 4.27 15.93
CA THR A 17 -1.49 3.61 14.63
C THR A 17 -2.76 2.79 14.62
N MET A 18 -3.02 2.01 15.69
CA MET A 18 -4.28 1.28 15.85
C MET A 18 -5.50 2.18 15.79
N LYS A 19 -5.42 3.36 16.45
CA LYS A 19 -6.50 4.34 16.40
C LYS A 19 -6.70 4.88 14.98
N MET A 20 -5.62 5.22 14.26
CA MET A 20 -5.71 5.67 12.87
C MET A 20 -6.30 4.60 11.96
N MET A 21 -5.88 3.33 12.11
CA MET A 21 -6.44 2.19 11.38
C MET A 21 -7.93 1.98 11.70
N GLN A 22 -8.34 2.27 12.92
CA GLN A 22 -9.74 2.16 13.33
C GLN A 22 -10.58 3.35 12.85
N ASP A 23 -10.05 4.57 12.95
CA ASP A 23 -10.72 5.78 12.46
C ASP A 23 -10.85 5.75 10.92
N GLY A 24 -9.89 5.13 10.20
CA GLY A 24 -9.97 4.90 8.76
C GLY A 24 -11.00 3.85 8.34
N LYS A 25 -11.41 2.95 9.27
CA LYS A 25 -12.50 1.98 9.06
C LYS A 25 -13.88 2.59 9.35
N ASP A 26 -13.94 3.47 10.35
CA ASP A 26 -15.13 4.24 10.71
C ASP A 26 -15.12 5.49 9.83
N ASP A 27 -15.79 5.44 8.67
CA ASP A 27 -15.95 6.57 7.77
C ASP A 27 -16.18 7.86 8.56
N LYS A 28 -15.46 8.91 8.16
CA LYS A 28 -15.40 10.26 8.72
C LYS A 28 -16.68 10.61 9.49
N LYS A 29 -16.61 10.62 10.81
CA LYS A 29 -17.73 10.97 11.68
C LYS A 29 -18.24 12.37 11.30
N GLY A 30 -19.35 12.43 10.58
CA GLY A 30 -20.08 13.66 10.26
C GLY A 30 -20.38 13.94 8.79
N GLU A 31 -19.74 13.28 7.85
CA GLU A 31 -20.15 13.29 6.44
C GLU A 31 -21.02 12.05 6.17
N GLN A 32 -22.16 12.22 5.51
CA GLN A 32 -22.89 11.07 4.99
C GLN A 32 -21.96 10.34 4.02
N PRO A 33 -21.78 9.01 4.16
CA PRO A 33 -20.95 8.26 3.23
C PRO A 33 -21.47 8.53 1.81
N ASP A 34 -20.53 8.86 0.90
CA ASP A 34 -20.84 8.99 -0.51
C ASP A 34 -21.51 7.70 -0.99
N ALA A 35 -22.62 7.84 -1.69
CA ALA A 35 -23.42 6.70 -2.15
C ALA A 35 -22.58 5.76 -3.04
N GLU A 36 -21.68 6.31 -3.87
CA GLU A 36 -20.77 5.55 -4.71
C GLU A 36 -19.78 4.73 -3.87
N GLU A 37 -19.21 5.31 -2.82
CA GLU A 37 -18.29 4.61 -1.91
C GLU A 37 -19.01 3.48 -1.16
N THR A 38 -20.22 3.75 -0.67
CA THR A 38 -21.03 2.75 0.05
C THR A 38 -21.37 1.56 -0.86
N GLU A 39 -21.78 1.82 -2.09
CA GLU A 39 -22.04 0.78 -3.09
C GLU A 39 -20.78 -0.01 -3.43
N ALA A 40 -19.66 0.68 -3.68
CA ALA A 40 -18.40 0.05 -4.03
C ALA A 40 -17.88 -0.86 -2.91
N ARG A 41 -17.99 -0.44 -1.65
CA ARG A 41 -17.61 -1.26 -0.48
C ARG A 41 -18.51 -2.46 -0.28
N ALA A 42 -19.81 -2.34 -0.52
CA ALA A 42 -20.73 -3.48 -0.49
C ALA A 42 -20.36 -4.49 -1.59
N TRP A 43 -20.20 -4.02 -2.81
CA TRP A 43 -19.78 -4.83 -3.96
C TRP A 43 -18.43 -5.52 -3.71
N PHE A 44 -17.44 -4.80 -3.17
CA PHE A 44 -16.12 -5.35 -2.81
C PHE A 44 -16.26 -6.55 -1.86
N LYS A 45 -17.08 -6.43 -0.81
CA LYS A 45 -17.28 -7.50 0.18
C LYS A 45 -17.95 -8.74 -0.42
N GLU A 46 -18.85 -8.54 -1.36
CA GLU A 46 -19.64 -9.62 -1.98
C GLU A 46 -18.86 -10.39 -3.05
N ASN A 47 -17.93 -9.72 -3.76
CA ASN A 47 -17.28 -10.28 -4.93
C ASN A 47 -15.81 -10.65 -4.74
N ARG A 48 -15.26 -10.42 -3.55
CA ARG A 48 -13.84 -10.67 -3.29
C ARG A 48 -13.52 -12.15 -3.15
N GLU A 49 -12.43 -12.55 -3.77
CA GLU A 49 -11.80 -13.86 -3.60
C GLU A 49 -10.46 -13.70 -2.88
N SER A 50 -10.12 -14.64 -1.97
CA SER A 50 -8.86 -14.59 -1.25
C SER A 50 -7.71 -15.06 -2.12
N SER A 51 -6.62 -14.32 -2.14
CA SER A 51 -5.33 -14.71 -2.74
C SER A 51 -4.21 -14.53 -1.72
N ASN A 52 -3.24 -15.45 -1.70
CA ASN A 52 -2.11 -15.39 -0.79
C ASN A 52 -0.81 -15.64 -1.55
N LEU A 53 0.28 -15.07 -1.04
CA LEU A 53 1.61 -15.19 -1.58
C LEU A 53 2.61 -15.18 -0.39
N THR A 54 3.67 -15.94 -0.48
CA THR A 54 4.81 -15.83 0.46
C THR A 54 5.89 -14.99 -0.21
N ALA A 55 6.29 -13.90 0.42
CA ALA A 55 7.39 -13.05 -0.05
C ALA A 55 8.75 -13.76 0.12
N ASP A 56 9.80 -13.27 -0.55
CA ASP A 56 11.14 -13.87 -0.52
C ASP A 56 11.76 -13.92 0.90
N ASP A 57 11.35 -13.02 1.78
CA ASP A 57 11.77 -12.98 3.19
C ASP A 57 10.92 -13.89 4.10
N GLY A 58 9.98 -14.65 3.54
CA GLY A 58 9.07 -15.54 4.25
C GLY A 58 7.80 -14.87 4.80
N THR A 59 7.60 -13.58 4.56
CA THR A 59 6.38 -12.89 5.01
C THR A 59 5.16 -13.41 4.22
N GLU A 60 4.13 -13.84 4.94
CA GLU A 60 2.87 -14.21 4.33
C GLU A 60 2.10 -12.96 3.91
N LEU A 61 1.78 -12.85 2.62
CA LEU A 61 1.06 -11.73 2.03
C LEU A 61 -0.34 -12.17 1.59
N ALA A 62 -1.30 -11.29 1.78
CA ALA A 62 -2.68 -11.51 1.40
C ALA A 62 -3.17 -10.43 0.42
N ALA A 63 -4.08 -10.81 -0.45
CA ALA A 63 -4.76 -9.92 -1.36
C ALA A 63 -6.22 -10.33 -1.54
N TRP A 64 -7.02 -9.42 -2.07
CA TRP A 64 -8.33 -9.71 -2.62
C TRP A 64 -8.25 -9.68 -4.14
N TYR A 65 -8.80 -10.70 -4.76
CA TYR A 65 -8.89 -10.83 -6.21
C TYR A 65 -10.34 -10.72 -6.68
N PHE A 66 -10.53 -10.10 -7.83
CA PHE A 66 -11.82 -9.90 -8.49
C PHE A 66 -11.67 -10.31 -9.94
N ALA A 67 -12.24 -11.45 -10.31
CA ALA A 67 -12.24 -11.91 -11.68
C ALA A 67 -13.15 -11.03 -12.54
N ALA A 68 -12.68 -10.66 -13.72
CA ALA A 68 -13.49 -9.96 -14.71
C ALA A 68 -14.69 -10.81 -15.12
N SER A 69 -15.79 -10.17 -15.50
CA SER A 69 -17.02 -10.85 -15.92
C SER A 69 -16.85 -11.67 -17.22
N GLU A 70 -15.90 -11.27 -18.05
CA GLU A 70 -15.53 -11.95 -19.28
C GLU A 70 -14.02 -12.26 -19.28
N SER A 71 -13.61 -13.27 -20.06
CA SER A 71 -12.20 -13.63 -20.18
C SER A 71 -11.37 -12.47 -20.76
N THR A 72 -10.36 -12.06 -20.04
CA THR A 72 -9.46 -10.95 -20.40
C THR A 72 -8.04 -11.21 -19.92
N HIS A 73 -7.07 -10.54 -20.54
CA HIS A 73 -5.68 -10.47 -20.10
C HIS A 73 -5.34 -9.11 -19.44
N ASP A 74 -6.33 -8.26 -19.18
CA ASP A 74 -6.14 -6.98 -18.54
C ASP A 74 -6.28 -7.11 -17.03
N TYR A 75 -5.29 -6.58 -16.30
CA TYR A 75 -5.21 -6.62 -14.85
C TYR A 75 -4.96 -5.23 -14.28
N ALA A 76 -5.63 -4.91 -13.17
CA ALA A 76 -5.31 -3.77 -12.34
C ALA A 76 -4.83 -4.25 -10.96
N VAL A 77 -3.73 -3.69 -10.45
CA VAL A 77 -3.24 -3.89 -9.09
C VAL A 77 -3.45 -2.60 -8.32
N CYS A 78 -4.31 -2.62 -7.28
CA CYS A 78 -4.73 -1.43 -6.55
C CYS A 78 -4.10 -1.41 -5.14
N LEU A 79 -3.26 -0.40 -4.87
CA LEU A 79 -2.44 -0.27 -3.67
C LEU A 79 -3.02 0.78 -2.73
N HIS A 80 -3.35 0.39 -1.50
CA HIS A 80 -3.96 1.26 -0.50
C HIS A 80 -2.95 2.13 0.25
N GLY A 81 -3.44 3.22 0.86
CA GLY A 81 -2.67 4.15 1.66
C GLY A 81 -2.31 3.65 3.07
N TYR A 82 -1.51 4.46 3.79
CA TYR A 82 -1.09 4.22 5.17
C TYR A 82 -2.31 4.03 6.09
N THR A 83 -2.24 3.05 6.99
CA THR A 83 -3.31 2.67 7.92
C THR A 83 -4.68 2.33 7.30
N ASN A 84 -4.76 2.30 5.98
CA ASN A 84 -5.97 1.86 5.26
C ASN A 84 -5.90 0.33 5.01
N GLU A 85 -6.91 -0.21 4.38
CA GLU A 85 -7.00 -1.61 3.98
C GLU A 85 -7.40 -1.70 2.49
N PRO A 86 -7.25 -2.87 1.84
CA PRO A 86 -7.67 -3.04 0.44
C PRO A 86 -9.10 -2.57 0.15
N ILE A 87 -10.03 -2.69 1.12
CA ILE A 87 -11.40 -2.20 0.97
C ILE A 87 -11.48 -0.66 0.85
N GLY A 88 -10.47 0.08 1.31
CA GLY A 88 -10.39 1.51 1.07
C GLY A 88 -10.23 1.87 -0.41
N MET A 89 -9.77 0.93 -1.23
CA MET A 89 -9.67 1.06 -2.67
C MET A 89 -10.93 0.60 -3.42
N ALA A 90 -12.03 0.29 -2.72
CA ALA A 90 -13.21 -0.34 -3.31
C ALA A 90 -13.75 0.40 -4.54
N ARG A 91 -13.77 1.73 -4.52
CA ARG A 91 -14.22 2.57 -5.64
C ARG A 91 -13.35 2.37 -6.88
N TYR A 92 -12.03 2.34 -6.74
CA TYR A 92 -11.10 2.11 -7.84
C TYR A 92 -11.17 0.67 -8.32
N VAL A 93 -11.18 -0.30 -7.41
CA VAL A 93 -11.32 -1.74 -7.69
C VAL A 93 -12.57 -1.98 -8.54
N LYS A 94 -13.74 -1.47 -8.09
CA LYS A 94 -15.00 -1.59 -8.85
C LYS A 94 -14.92 -0.91 -10.21
N ARG A 95 -14.37 0.29 -10.30
CA ARG A 95 -14.22 1.03 -11.56
C ARG A 95 -13.32 0.31 -12.58
N PHE A 96 -12.23 -0.34 -12.15
CA PHE A 96 -11.40 -1.15 -13.04
C PHE A 96 -12.11 -2.44 -13.45
N HIS A 97 -12.77 -3.11 -12.51
CA HIS A 97 -13.56 -4.31 -12.79
C HIS A 97 -14.71 -4.02 -13.79
N ASP A 98 -15.45 -2.92 -13.62
CA ASP A 98 -16.51 -2.50 -14.51
C ASP A 98 -16.02 -2.16 -15.95
N ARG A 99 -14.69 -1.96 -16.10
CA ARG A 99 -14.02 -1.82 -17.41
C ARG A 99 -13.52 -3.15 -17.99
N GLY A 100 -13.91 -4.27 -17.39
CA GLY A 100 -13.57 -5.61 -17.84
C GLY A 100 -12.16 -6.07 -17.47
N MET A 101 -11.55 -5.50 -16.42
CA MET A 101 -10.25 -5.91 -15.93
C MET A 101 -10.39 -6.91 -14.77
N ASN A 102 -9.47 -7.88 -14.70
CA ASN A 102 -9.20 -8.57 -13.45
C ASN A 102 -8.56 -7.59 -12.46
N VAL A 103 -8.93 -7.64 -11.19
CA VAL A 103 -8.36 -6.71 -10.22
C VAL A 103 -7.75 -7.47 -9.04
N LEU A 104 -6.54 -7.07 -8.66
CA LEU A 104 -5.87 -7.51 -7.44
C LEU A 104 -5.74 -6.32 -6.49
N ALA A 105 -6.19 -6.48 -5.26
CA ALA A 105 -6.06 -5.49 -4.20
C ALA A 105 -5.25 -6.10 -3.04
N PRO A 106 -3.89 -5.97 -3.07
CA PRO A 106 -3.04 -6.48 -2.01
C PRO A 106 -3.23 -5.71 -0.71
N ALA A 107 -3.20 -6.42 0.41
CA ALA A 107 -2.93 -5.81 1.71
C ALA A 107 -1.41 -5.61 1.84
N ALA A 108 -0.97 -4.39 2.10
CA ALA A 108 0.42 -4.10 2.40
C ALA A 108 0.89 -4.86 3.66
N ARG A 109 2.20 -4.97 3.85
CA ARG A 109 2.77 -5.56 5.08
C ARG A 109 2.16 -4.91 6.32
N ALA A 110 1.97 -5.70 7.36
CA ALA A 110 1.40 -5.27 8.63
C ALA A 110 -0.03 -4.68 8.55
N HIS A 111 -0.76 -4.96 7.45
CA HIS A 111 -2.15 -4.56 7.28
C HIS A 111 -3.05 -5.77 7.03
N GLU A 112 -4.26 -5.70 7.53
CA GLU A 112 -5.32 -6.71 7.37
C GLU A 112 -4.82 -8.15 7.64
N ARG A 113 -4.72 -8.98 6.60
CA ARG A 113 -4.32 -10.39 6.67
C ARG A 113 -2.86 -10.63 6.28
N SER A 114 -2.15 -9.61 5.82
CA SER A 114 -0.73 -9.71 5.51
C SER A 114 0.10 -9.71 6.80
N GLY A 115 1.13 -10.53 6.82
CA GLY A 115 2.16 -10.54 7.87
C GLY A 115 3.04 -9.30 7.85
N GLY A 116 4.01 -9.29 8.76
CA GLY A 116 4.96 -8.20 8.93
C GLY A 116 4.83 -7.53 10.29
N ASP A 117 5.97 -7.07 10.81
CA ASP A 117 6.06 -6.49 12.16
C ASP A 117 5.97 -4.95 12.14
N TYR A 118 6.08 -4.34 10.96
CA TYR A 118 6.05 -2.89 10.79
C TYR A 118 5.55 -2.48 9.40
N ILE A 119 5.04 -1.26 9.32
CA ILE A 119 4.63 -0.62 8.06
C ILE A 119 5.88 -0.05 7.41
N GLY A 120 6.18 -0.47 6.19
CA GLY A 120 7.44 -0.14 5.51
C GLY A 120 7.41 1.15 4.70
N MET A 121 6.30 1.90 4.71
CA MET A 121 6.13 3.15 3.98
C MET A 121 6.39 3.03 2.47
N GLY A 122 6.04 1.90 1.88
CA GLY A 122 6.17 1.65 0.44
C GLY A 122 7.56 1.17 -0.01
N TRP A 123 8.56 1.11 0.88
CA TRP A 123 9.91 0.70 0.48
C TRP A 123 10.07 -0.82 0.43
N PRO A 124 9.91 -1.59 1.53
CA PRO A 124 9.88 -3.05 1.43
C PRO A 124 8.70 -3.55 0.62
N GLU A 125 7.53 -2.90 0.72
CA GLU A 125 6.31 -3.28 0.01
C GLU A 125 6.48 -3.29 -1.51
N ARG A 126 7.39 -2.49 -2.09
CA ARG A 126 7.64 -2.49 -3.54
C ARG A 126 8.03 -3.87 -4.06
N LEU A 127 8.82 -4.63 -3.28
CA LEU A 127 9.23 -5.99 -3.64
C LEU A 127 8.07 -6.98 -3.55
N ASP A 128 7.17 -6.78 -2.60
CA ASP A 128 5.94 -7.57 -2.50
C ASP A 128 5.05 -7.38 -3.72
N ILE A 129 4.96 -6.14 -4.21
CA ILE A 129 4.17 -5.84 -5.42
C ILE A 129 4.83 -6.42 -6.66
N VAL A 130 6.17 -6.41 -6.75
CA VAL A 130 6.89 -7.13 -7.82
C VAL A 130 6.53 -8.61 -7.79
N ALA A 131 6.55 -9.26 -6.62
CA ALA A 131 6.18 -10.67 -6.48
C ALA A 131 4.72 -10.95 -6.89
N TRP A 132 3.78 -10.06 -6.54
CA TRP A 132 2.40 -10.16 -7.03
C TRP A 132 2.28 -10.02 -8.55
N ILE A 133 3.03 -9.09 -9.15
CA ILE A 133 3.09 -8.90 -10.60
C ILE A 133 3.63 -10.17 -11.28
N GLU A 134 4.72 -10.73 -10.77
CA GLU A 134 5.32 -11.97 -11.28
C GLU A 134 4.35 -13.15 -11.18
N ARG A 135 3.61 -13.25 -10.09
CA ARG A 135 2.57 -14.26 -9.93
C ARG A 135 1.45 -14.13 -10.96
N ILE A 136 1.01 -12.91 -11.26
CA ILE A 136 0.03 -12.66 -12.33
C ILE A 136 0.61 -13.13 -13.67
N VAL A 137 1.84 -12.74 -14.01
CA VAL A 137 2.48 -13.10 -15.27
C VAL A 137 2.72 -14.61 -15.39
N GLN A 138 3.04 -15.27 -14.28
CA GLN A 138 3.20 -16.72 -14.24
C GLN A 138 1.87 -17.46 -14.53
N ALA A 139 0.76 -16.94 -14.02
CA ALA A 139 -0.58 -17.49 -14.27
C ALA A 139 -1.11 -17.12 -15.66
N ASP A 140 -0.80 -15.93 -16.14
CA ASP A 140 -1.19 -15.42 -17.46
C ASP A 140 -0.02 -14.71 -18.15
N PRO A 141 0.78 -15.40 -18.96
CA PRO A 141 1.92 -14.80 -19.68
C PRO A 141 1.54 -13.67 -20.67
N LYS A 142 0.24 -13.55 -21.01
CA LYS A 142 -0.28 -12.48 -21.88
C LYS A 142 -0.83 -11.30 -21.08
N ALA A 143 -0.76 -11.34 -19.75
CA ALA A 143 -1.28 -10.28 -18.91
C ALA A 143 -0.76 -8.90 -19.34
N ARG A 144 -1.65 -7.90 -19.30
CA ARG A 144 -1.35 -6.47 -19.44
C ARG A 144 -1.73 -5.82 -18.12
N ILE A 145 -0.74 -5.39 -17.38
CA ILE A 145 -0.89 -4.99 -15.97
C ILE A 145 -0.80 -3.47 -15.85
N LEU A 146 -1.81 -2.89 -15.20
CA LEU A 146 -1.81 -1.54 -14.67
C LEU A 146 -1.62 -1.60 -13.16
N VAL A 147 -0.71 -0.81 -12.62
CA VAL A 147 -0.55 -0.61 -11.17
C VAL A 147 -1.09 0.77 -10.82
N PHE A 148 -1.98 0.84 -9.84
CA PHE A 148 -2.56 2.08 -9.32
C PHE A 148 -2.37 2.14 -7.82
N GLY A 149 -1.87 3.25 -7.31
CA GLY A 149 -1.69 3.46 -5.87
C GLY A 149 -2.16 4.84 -5.42
N GLU A 150 -2.66 4.91 -4.18
CA GLU A 150 -3.07 6.14 -3.50
C GLU A 150 -2.21 6.36 -2.25
N SER A 151 -1.69 7.57 -2.03
CA SER A 151 -0.91 7.97 -0.85
C SER A 151 0.32 7.05 -0.66
N MET A 152 0.46 6.32 0.46
CA MET A 152 1.52 5.32 0.65
C MET A 152 1.51 4.27 -0.48
N GLY A 153 0.34 3.88 -0.97
CA GLY A 153 0.21 2.99 -2.13
C GLY A 153 0.77 3.63 -3.41
N ALA A 154 0.63 4.94 -3.58
CA ALA A 154 1.23 5.69 -4.69
C ALA A 154 2.76 5.74 -4.57
N ALA A 155 3.30 6.00 -3.38
CA ALA A 155 4.74 5.92 -3.13
C ALA A 155 5.27 4.50 -3.39
N THR A 156 4.51 3.46 -3.00
CA THR A 156 4.83 2.06 -3.34
C THR A 156 4.87 1.86 -4.86
N ALA A 157 3.87 2.36 -5.60
CA ALA A 157 3.82 2.26 -7.06
C ALA A 157 5.00 2.97 -7.74
N MET A 158 5.38 4.15 -7.23
CA MET A 158 6.56 4.89 -7.71
C MET A 158 7.85 4.07 -7.47
N ASN A 159 8.02 3.50 -6.28
CA ASN A 159 9.17 2.65 -5.96
C ASN A 159 9.19 1.37 -6.82
N VAL A 160 8.03 0.77 -7.10
CA VAL A 160 7.89 -0.36 -8.04
C VAL A 160 8.39 0.01 -9.45
N ALA A 161 8.13 1.23 -9.90
CA ALA A 161 8.57 1.68 -11.23
C ALA A 161 10.11 1.72 -11.37
N GLY A 162 10.83 1.81 -10.26
CA GLY A 162 12.30 1.74 -10.22
C GLY A 162 12.87 0.31 -10.25
N GLU A 163 12.03 -0.71 -10.10
CA GLU A 163 12.46 -2.11 -10.10
C GLU A 163 12.49 -2.71 -11.52
N SER A 164 13.15 -3.88 -11.64
CA SER A 164 13.15 -4.64 -12.89
C SER A 164 11.80 -5.30 -13.10
N LEU A 165 10.94 -4.70 -13.91
CA LEU A 165 9.59 -5.17 -14.14
C LEU A 165 9.48 -5.98 -15.45
N PRO A 166 8.59 -7.00 -15.50
CA PRO A 166 8.27 -7.69 -16.74
C PRO A 166 7.58 -6.74 -17.72
N ALA A 167 7.77 -6.98 -19.03
CA ALA A 167 7.16 -6.18 -20.09
C ALA A 167 5.62 -6.20 -20.09
N ASN A 168 5.02 -7.02 -19.24
CA ASN A 168 3.60 -7.11 -18.96
C ASN A 168 3.04 -5.88 -18.25
N VAL A 169 3.86 -5.18 -17.45
CA VAL A 169 3.47 -3.91 -16.83
C VAL A 169 3.42 -2.83 -17.90
N LYS A 170 2.24 -2.25 -18.12
CA LYS A 170 1.98 -1.28 -19.19
C LYS A 170 1.84 0.14 -18.69
N CYS A 171 1.37 0.29 -17.46
CA CYS A 171 1.11 1.60 -16.87
C CYS A 171 1.25 1.53 -15.36
N ILE A 172 1.84 2.56 -14.78
CA ILE A 172 1.87 2.81 -13.35
C ILE A 172 1.26 4.19 -13.13
N ILE A 173 0.25 4.26 -12.26
CA ILE A 173 -0.46 5.49 -11.92
C ILE A 173 -0.30 5.70 -10.43
N GLU A 174 0.18 6.86 -10.05
CA GLU A 174 0.28 7.29 -8.66
C GLU A 174 -0.71 8.43 -8.40
N ASP A 175 -1.35 8.41 -7.24
CA ASP A 175 -2.23 9.46 -6.77
C ASP A 175 -1.78 9.92 -5.38
N CYS A 176 -1.24 11.15 -5.30
CA CYS A 176 -0.73 11.83 -4.11
C CYS A 176 0.37 11.04 -3.35
N GLY A 177 1.32 10.42 -4.08
CA GLY A 177 2.50 9.80 -3.49
C GLY A 177 3.51 10.83 -2.98
N TYR A 178 4.44 10.36 -2.13
CA TYR A 178 5.56 11.16 -1.62
C TYR A 178 6.88 10.72 -2.24
N THR A 179 7.84 11.65 -2.31
CA THR A 179 9.14 11.44 -2.94
C THR A 179 10.07 10.55 -2.13
N SER A 180 10.04 10.66 -0.81
CA SER A 180 10.81 9.83 0.11
C SER A 180 10.13 9.69 1.46
N VAL A 181 10.46 8.62 2.19
CA VAL A 181 10.00 8.44 3.58
C VAL A 181 10.51 9.55 4.47
N TRP A 182 11.72 10.06 4.20
CA TRP A 182 12.28 11.19 4.93
C TRP A 182 11.44 12.47 4.77
N ASP A 183 11.08 12.80 3.53
CA ASP A 183 10.30 14.01 3.24
C ASP A 183 8.91 13.93 3.85
N GLU A 184 8.25 12.77 3.72
CA GLU A 184 6.92 12.54 4.30
C GLU A 184 6.94 12.71 5.82
N PHE A 185 7.87 12.08 6.53
CA PHE A 185 7.96 12.23 7.98
C PHE A 185 8.42 13.62 8.42
N SER A 186 9.27 14.30 7.64
CA SER A 186 9.65 15.69 7.90
C SER A 186 8.45 16.61 7.83
N LEU A 187 7.61 16.43 6.83
CA LEU A 187 6.36 17.19 6.67
C LEU A 187 5.39 16.91 7.81
N GLN A 188 5.17 15.63 8.15
CA GLN A 188 4.27 15.25 9.22
C GLN A 188 4.72 15.79 10.60
N LEU A 189 6.03 15.72 10.91
CA LEU A 189 6.57 16.28 12.15
C LEU A 189 6.32 17.79 12.25
N LYS A 190 6.52 18.51 11.16
CA LYS A 190 6.33 19.96 11.10
C LYS A 190 4.87 20.35 11.17
N ASP A 191 4.03 19.75 10.30
CA ASP A 191 2.67 20.25 10.08
C ASP A 191 1.68 19.75 11.14
N VAL A 192 1.88 18.52 11.65
CA VAL A 192 0.99 17.92 12.65
C VAL A 192 1.45 18.24 14.08
N PHE A 193 2.76 18.20 14.33
CA PHE A 193 3.31 18.32 15.67
C PHE A 193 4.06 19.64 15.94
N GLY A 194 4.32 20.45 14.89
CA GLY A 194 5.10 21.68 15.02
C GLY A 194 6.56 21.43 15.43
N LEU A 195 7.09 20.22 15.18
CA LEU A 195 8.42 19.80 15.60
C LEU A 195 9.41 19.84 14.44
N PRO A 196 10.71 20.16 14.71
CA PRO A 196 11.75 20.06 13.69
C PRO A 196 12.13 18.61 13.40
N SER A 197 12.56 18.34 12.17
CA SER A 197 13.08 17.01 11.78
C SER A 197 14.32 16.63 12.58
N PHE A 198 15.30 17.53 12.71
CA PHE A 198 16.52 17.31 13.47
C PHE A 198 16.30 17.62 14.98
N PRO A 199 16.76 16.77 15.88
CA PRO A 199 17.41 15.47 15.69
C PRO A 199 16.43 14.28 15.72
N LEU A 200 15.11 14.54 15.73
CA LEU A 200 14.09 13.53 16.00
C LEU A 200 14.05 12.47 14.92
N LEU A 201 14.05 12.91 13.66
CA LEU A 201 13.96 12.02 12.53
C LEU A 201 15.25 11.23 12.29
N ASP A 202 16.42 11.82 12.61
CA ASP A 202 17.71 11.11 12.56
C ASP A 202 17.73 9.92 13.52
N VAL A 203 17.22 10.11 14.72
CA VAL A 203 17.16 9.05 15.73
C VAL A 203 16.10 8.00 15.37
N ALA A 204 14.99 8.40 14.74
CA ALA A 204 13.98 7.49 14.21
C ALA A 204 14.55 6.66 13.05
N ASN A 205 15.26 7.30 12.12
CA ASN A 205 15.93 6.64 11.01
C ASN A 205 16.97 5.61 11.47
N LEU A 206 17.78 5.96 12.47
CA LEU A 206 18.71 4.99 13.07
C LEU A 206 17.97 3.76 13.64
N ALA A 207 16.84 3.97 14.33
CA ALA A 207 16.03 2.88 14.84
C ALA A 207 15.43 2.03 13.71
N CYS A 208 14.98 2.67 12.61
CA CYS A 208 14.48 1.99 11.42
C CYS A 208 15.56 1.13 10.75
N ASN A 209 16.77 1.67 10.56
CA ASN A 209 17.89 0.91 10.01
C ASN A 209 18.19 -0.36 10.82
N VAL A 210 18.17 -0.28 12.16
CA VAL A 210 18.47 -1.42 13.03
C VAL A 210 17.32 -2.43 13.07
N ARG A 211 16.06 -1.99 13.09
CA ARG A 211 14.90 -2.85 13.31
C ARG A 211 14.24 -3.34 12.02
N ALA A 212 14.20 -2.48 11.01
CA ALA A 212 13.50 -2.72 9.75
C ALA A 212 14.46 -2.88 8.56
N GLY A 213 15.76 -2.61 8.73
CA GLY A 213 16.78 -2.87 7.71
C GLY A 213 16.78 -1.88 6.54
N TYR A 214 16.09 -0.73 6.65
CA TYR A 214 16.13 0.28 5.60
C TYR A 214 16.33 1.70 6.15
N ASP A 215 16.76 2.59 5.28
CA ASP A 215 17.07 3.99 5.57
C ASP A 215 16.02 4.91 4.93
N PHE A 216 15.49 5.89 5.70
CA PHE A 216 14.44 6.80 5.24
C PHE A 216 14.88 7.69 4.06
N HIS A 217 16.18 8.04 3.96
CA HIS A 217 16.70 8.79 2.83
C HIS A 217 16.80 7.94 1.57
N ARG A 218 17.21 6.66 1.73
CA ARG A 218 17.29 5.71 0.62
C ARG A 218 15.93 5.21 0.14
N ALA A 219 14.93 5.26 1.00
CA ALA A 219 13.56 4.94 0.65
C ALA A 219 12.95 6.12 -0.13
N SER A 220 13.44 6.30 -1.36
CA SER A 220 13.13 7.40 -2.27
C SER A 220 12.72 6.85 -3.63
N SER A 221 11.69 7.44 -4.21
CA SER A 221 11.16 7.11 -5.54
C SER A 221 11.73 8.01 -6.65
N VAL A 222 12.60 8.95 -6.30
CA VAL A 222 13.19 9.93 -7.25
C VAL A 222 14.72 9.92 -7.30
N GLU A 223 15.39 9.07 -6.51
CA GLU A 223 16.86 8.91 -6.49
C GLU A 223 17.30 7.53 -6.95
#